data_80517ebe0a3fd713fced87e7829645a3
#
_entry.id   80517ebe0a3fd713fced87e7829645a3
#
_cell.length_a   1.000
_cell.length_b   1.000
_cell.length_c   1.000
_cell.angle_alpha   90.00
_cell.angle_beta   90.00
_cell.angle_gamma   90.00
#
_symmetry.space_group_name_H-M   'P 1'
#
loop_
_entity.id
_entity.type
_entity.pdbx_description
1 polymer ?
#
loop_
_entity_poly.entity_id
_entity_poly.type
_entity_poly.pdbx_seq_one_letter_code
_entity_poly.pdbx_strand_id
1 'polypeptide(L)'
;MDGKGVTRKKRIYIFILIAFLIVAGTIYTYIVNLNQTVADTNIAHMKELSSHDSKAIENYLDNVWKEMDAVVERLRLYDCRTTEDTQIRLNLEKTSLDFDEIYLLDDNGTMYTASFIISDADEEILQCFRDHPKRFAHRTNGRRSKHVESQREALMFGIGIDDLQIDGVTYVGIVVQSEINVIQNSLKIDSYDGRGYSSVIDYEGNYIVNINRVSSMGKQGNFFEQLSDGVIAGGRTVDDVKALITRKDGFTMSYETQEGDSRILTVIPLDKADWLFIMDLSGEVFKEQSQELIMMATVMAGIVAVIFFALVRLIYRQSIAAIRSKAEIQAKSDFLSG
;
A
#
# COMPACT_ATOMS: atom_id res chain seq x y z
N MET A 1 -52.63 -54.16 6.15
CA MET A 1 -51.76 -53.95 4.98
C MET A 1 -51.17 -52.51 4.93
N ASP A 2 -50.91 -51.83 6.05
CA ASP A 2 -50.50 -50.37 6.09
C ASP A 2 -49.00 -50.07 6.26
N GLY A 3 -48.19 -51.08 6.46
CA GLY A 3 -46.76 -50.85 6.75
C GLY A 3 -45.89 -50.37 5.54
N LYS A 4 -46.27 -50.74 4.31
CA LYS A 4 -45.44 -50.46 3.08
C LYS A 4 -45.61 -48.98 2.62
N GLY A 5 -46.74 -48.34 2.86
CA GLY A 5 -47.00 -46.96 2.49
C GLY A 5 -46.23 -45.93 3.37
N VAL A 6 -46.14 -46.24 4.67
CA VAL A 6 -45.45 -45.39 5.67
C VAL A 6 -43.92 -45.38 5.47
N THR A 7 -43.35 -46.56 5.12
CA THR A 7 -41.90 -46.67 4.82
C THR A 7 -41.49 -45.96 3.54
N ARG A 8 -42.36 -45.91 2.53
CA ARG A 8 -42.07 -45.19 1.28
C ARG A 8 -42.11 -43.67 1.45
N LYS A 9 -43.07 -43.14 2.21
CA LYS A 9 -43.13 -41.69 2.58
C LYS A 9 -41.90 -41.30 3.37
N LYS A 10 -41.49 -42.07 4.39
CA LYS A 10 -40.26 -41.80 5.15
C LYS A 10 -39.02 -41.74 4.30
N ARG A 11 -38.86 -42.63 3.31
CA ARG A 11 -37.73 -42.59 2.37
C ARG A 11 -37.69 -41.32 1.51
N ILE A 12 -38.84 -40.86 0.99
CA ILE A 12 -38.93 -39.61 0.22
C ILE A 12 -38.52 -38.40 1.08
N TYR A 13 -38.97 -38.29 2.32
CA TYR A 13 -38.54 -37.24 3.21
C TYR A 13 -37.04 -37.25 3.52
N ILE A 14 -36.47 -38.46 3.69
CA ILE A 14 -35.03 -38.61 3.91
C ILE A 14 -34.23 -38.12 2.68
N PHE A 15 -34.69 -38.50 1.46
CA PHE A 15 -34.06 -38.02 0.20
C PHE A 15 -34.14 -36.51 0.05
N ILE A 16 -35.28 -35.90 0.35
CA ILE A 16 -35.45 -34.42 0.35
C ILE A 16 -34.53 -33.76 1.34
N LEU A 17 -34.42 -34.31 2.56
CA LEU A 17 -33.54 -33.77 3.60
C LEU A 17 -32.06 -33.88 3.18
N ILE A 18 -31.64 -34.99 2.64
CA ILE A 18 -30.27 -35.19 2.14
C ILE A 18 -29.96 -34.18 1.02
N ALA A 19 -30.86 -34.04 0.05
CA ALA A 19 -30.68 -33.10 -1.05
C ALA A 19 -30.61 -31.65 -0.56
N PHE A 20 -31.44 -31.30 0.42
CA PHE A 20 -31.38 -29.97 1.08
C PHE A 20 -30.02 -29.74 1.77
N LEU A 21 -29.53 -30.72 2.53
CA LEU A 21 -28.23 -30.61 3.22
C LEU A 21 -27.08 -30.47 2.21
N ILE A 22 -27.13 -31.18 1.09
CA ILE A 22 -26.12 -31.05 0.02
C ILE A 22 -26.15 -29.62 -0.56
N VAL A 23 -27.32 -29.10 -0.92
CA VAL A 23 -27.46 -27.74 -1.49
C VAL A 23 -27.00 -26.70 -0.48
N ALA A 24 -27.45 -26.78 0.79
CA ALA A 24 -27.03 -25.87 1.84
C ALA A 24 -25.51 -25.93 2.09
N GLY A 25 -24.93 -27.11 2.12
CA GLY A 25 -23.48 -27.30 2.24
C GLY A 25 -22.70 -26.70 1.08
N THR A 26 -23.20 -26.88 -0.16
CA THR A 26 -22.58 -26.31 -1.35
C THR A 26 -22.61 -24.76 -1.33
N ILE A 27 -23.76 -24.18 -0.97
CA ILE A 27 -23.93 -22.73 -0.83
C ILE A 27 -22.99 -22.19 0.25
N TYR A 28 -22.93 -22.84 1.41
CA TYR A 28 -22.04 -22.43 2.50
C TYR A 28 -20.57 -22.44 2.07
N THR A 29 -20.13 -23.54 1.45
CA THR A 29 -18.75 -23.70 0.94
C THR A 29 -18.44 -22.63 -0.13
N TYR A 30 -19.40 -22.34 -1.01
CA TYR A 30 -19.25 -21.30 -2.04
C TYR A 30 -19.06 -19.92 -1.41
N ILE A 31 -19.87 -19.54 -0.42
CA ILE A 31 -19.76 -18.24 0.27
C ILE A 31 -18.41 -18.11 1.00
N VAL A 32 -17.96 -19.17 1.68
CA VAL A 32 -16.66 -19.17 2.38
C VAL A 32 -15.52 -19.00 1.39
N ASN A 33 -15.53 -19.77 0.28
CA ASN A 33 -14.50 -19.67 -0.76
C ASN A 33 -14.52 -18.31 -1.45
N LEU A 34 -15.70 -17.72 -1.67
CA LEU A 34 -15.82 -16.39 -2.26
C LEU A 34 -15.18 -15.32 -1.35
N ASN A 35 -15.44 -15.37 -0.06
CA ASN A 35 -14.83 -14.46 0.91
C ASN A 35 -13.29 -14.54 0.91
N GLN A 36 -12.75 -15.74 0.87
CA GLN A 36 -11.29 -15.95 0.80
C GLN A 36 -10.72 -15.43 -0.53
N THR A 37 -11.35 -15.76 -1.65
CA THR A 37 -10.90 -15.32 -2.98
C THR A 37 -10.90 -13.79 -3.08
N VAL A 38 -11.94 -13.13 -2.57
CA VAL A 38 -12.02 -11.66 -2.57
C VAL A 38 -10.94 -11.05 -1.68
N ALA A 39 -10.69 -11.61 -0.49
CA ALA A 39 -9.62 -11.14 0.39
C ALA A 39 -8.24 -11.28 -0.27
N ASP A 40 -7.95 -12.43 -0.86
CA ASP A 40 -6.67 -12.70 -1.54
C ASP A 40 -6.48 -11.79 -2.76
N THR A 41 -7.55 -11.55 -3.53
CA THR A 41 -7.52 -10.64 -4.69
C THR A 41 -7.25 -9.20 -4.25
N ASN A 42 -7.87 -8.74 -3.17
CA ASN A 42 -7.67 -7.40 -2.63
C ASN A 42 -6.24 -7.19 -2.12
N ILE A 43 -5.67 -8.20 -1.43
CA ILE A 43 -4.27 -8.17 -0.99
C ILE A 43 -3.32 -8.13 -2.19
N ALA A 44 -3.58 -8.94 -3.23
CA ALA A 44 -2.77 -8.94 -4.44
C ALA A 44 -2.83 -7.58 -5.17
N HIS A 45 -4.01 -6.99 -5.29
CA HIS A 45 -4.20 -5.67 -5.89
C HIS A 45 -3.51 -4.57 -5.08
N MET A 46 -3.61 -4.61 -3.74
CA MET A 46 -2.90 -3.67 -2.88
C MET A 46 -1.37 -3.78 -3.07
N LYS A 47 -0.84 -5.00 -3.17
CA LYS A 47 0.59 -5.23 -3.43
C LYS A 47 1.02 -4.67 -4.79
N GLU A 48 0.21 -4.85 -5.82
CA GLU A 48 0.48 -4.31 -7.16
C GLU A 48 0.49 -2.78 -7.15
N LEU A 49 -0.53 -2.14 -6.57
CA LEU A 49 -0.58 -0.68 -6.43
C LEU A 49 0.58 -0.14 -5.61
N SER A 50 0.88 -0.76 -4.47
CA SER A 50 2.02 -0.36 -3.63
C SER A 50 3.34 -0.47 -4.38
N SER A 51 3.52 -1.51 -5.22
CA SER A 51 4.69 -1.67 -6.07
C SER A 51 4.77 -0.60 -7.17
N HIS A 52 3.64 -0.19 -7.73
CA HIS A 52 3.58 0.90 -8.71
C HIS A 52 3.96 2.23 -8.05
N ASP A 53 3.39 2.51 -6.89
CA ASP A 53 3.60 3.77 -6.17
C ASP A 53 5.04 3.87 -5.64
N SER A 54 5.61 2.78 -5.13
CA SER A 54 7.02 2.76 -4.72
C SER A 54 7.97 3.05 -5.89
N LYS A 55 7.68 2.52 -7.09
CA LYS A 55 8.44 2.84 -8.31
C LYS A 55 8.33 4.30 -8.73
N ALA A 56 7.17 4.94 -8.52
CA ALA A 56 7.03 6.37 -8.79
C ALA A 56 7.99 7.19 -7.92
N ILE A 57 8.15 6.81 -6.65
CA ILE A 57 9.10 7.44 -5.73
C ILE A 57 10.55 7.19 -6.18
N GLU A 58 10.90 5.96 -6.52
CA GLU A 58 12.23 5.64 -7.03
C GLU A 58 12.58 6.40 -8.31
N ASN A 59 11.62 6.54 -9.23
CA ASN A 59 11.78 7.32 -10.44
C ASN A 59 11.98 8.81 -10.12
N TYR A 60 11.27 9.34 -9.14
CA TYR A 60 11.46 10.70 -8.67
C TYR A 60 12.90 10.91 -8.16
N LEU A 61 13.38 10.03 -7.27
CA LEU A 61 14.74 10.06 -6.74
C LEU A 61 15.78 9.99 -7.86
N ASP A 62 15.62 9.06 -8.79
CA ASP A 62 16.52 8.92 -9.96
C ASP A 62 16.54 10.19 -10.82
N ASN A 63 15.40 10.84 -11.01
CA ASN A 63 15.33 12.08 -11.79
C ASN A 63 16.07 13.22 -11.07
N VAL A 64 15.87 13.39 -9.76
CA VAL A 64 16.59 14.39 -8.97
C VAL A 64 18.10 14.19 -9.11
N TRP A 65 18.60 12.96 -8.91
CA TRP A 65 20.04 12.69 -9.03
C TRP A 65 20.58 12.89 -10.46
N LYS A 66 19.82 12.54 -11.51
CA LYS A 66 20.21 12.84 -12.89
C LYS A 66 20.28 14.33 -13.17
N GLU A 67 19.36 15.10 -12.62
CA GLU A 67 19.41 16.57 -12.75
C GLU A 67 20.62 17.15 -12.01
N MET A 68 20.97 16.64 -10.82
CA MET A 68 22.18 17.03 -10.10
C MET A 68 23.45 16.66 -10.87
N ASP A 69 23.56 15.44 -11.41
CA ASP A 69 24.66 15.02 -12.28
C ASP A 69 24.79 15.98 -13.48
N ALA A 70 23.66 16.35 -14.10
CA ALA A 70 23.66 17.30 -15.22
C ALA A 70 24.08 18.72 -14.81
N VAL A 71 23.75 19.18 -13.59
CA VAL A 71 24.26 20.47 -13.06
C VAL A 71 25.79 20.42 -12.93
N VAL A 72 26.33 19.34 -12.36
CA VAL A 72 27.80 19.16 -12.22
C VAL A 72 28.48 19.18 -13.59
N GLU A 73 27.95 18.45 -14.57
CA GLU A 73 28.49 18.44 -15.93
C GLU A 73 28.41 19.82 -16.60
N ARG A 74 27.33 20.57 -16.40
CA ARG A 74 27.23 21.95 -16.90
C ARG A 74 28.24 22.87 -16.21
N LEU A 75 28.50 22.73 -14.91
CA LEU A 75 29.54 23.48 -14.20
C LEU A 75 30.93 23.19 -14.75
N ARG A 76 31.23 21.96 -15.16
CA ARG A 76 32.50 21.57 -15.82
C ARG A 76 32.65 22.19 -17.21
N LEU A 77 31.56 22.29 -17.96
CA LEU A 77 31.55 22.84 -19.32
C LEU A 77 31.58 24.36 -19.32
N TYR A 78 31.06 25.03 -18.31
CA TYR A 78 31.15 26.47 -18.19
C TYR A 78 32.54 26.90 -17.70
N ASP A 79 33.12 27.93 -18.35
CA ASP A 79 34.39 28.54 -17.92
C ASP A 79 34.17 29.41 -16.68
N CYS A 80 33.68 28.78 -15.56
CA CYS A 80 33.58 29.43 -14.25
C CYS A 80 35.01 29.63 -13.73
N ARG A 81 35.46 30.90 -13.62
CA ARG A 81 36.82 31.23 -13.18
C ARG A 81 36.91 31.63 -11.75
N THR A 82 35.80 32.01 -11.17
CA THR A 82 35.71 32.48 -9.77
C THR A 82 34.58 31.76 -9.03
N THR A 83 34.69 31.77 -7.71
CA THR A 83 33.61 31.28 -6.82
C THR A 83 32.30 32.02 -7.07
N GLU A 84 32.37 33.35 -7.37
CA GLU A 84 31.18 34.16 -7.67
C GLU A 84 30.52 33.70 -8.99
N ASP A 85 31.27 33.45 -10.05
CA ASP A 85 30.74 32.90 -11.32
C ASP A 85 30.04 31.57 -11.09
N THR A 86 30.60 30.73 -10.22
CA THR A 86 30.02 29.44 -9.83
C THR A 86 28.68 29.64 -9.11
N GLN A 87 28.59 30.55 -8.16
CA GLN A 87 27.35 30.83 -7.44
C GLN A 87 26.28 31.45 -8.35
N ILE A 88 26.65 32.35 -9.27
CA ILE A 88 25.74 32.88 -10.31
C ILE A 88 25.17 31.71 -11.13
N ARG A 89 26.02 30.78 -11.53
CA ARG A 89 25.57 29.61 -12.30
C ARG A 89 24.65 28.71 -11.50
N LEU A 90 24.98 28.41 -10.24
CA LEU A 90 24.12 27.64 -9.35
C LEU A 90 22.75 28.30 -9.18
N ASN A 91 22.68 29.63 -9.10
CA ASN A 91 21.42 30.37 -8.98
C ASN A 91 20.54 30.20 -10.22
N LEU A 92 21.14 30.19 -11.42
CA LEU A 92 20.42 29.91 -12.68
C LEU A 92 19.89 28.46 -12.70
N GLU A 93 20.70 27.49 -12.30
CA GLU A 93 20.28 26.09 -12.20
C GLU A 93 19.16 25.90 -11.17
N LYS A 94 19.30 26.49 -9.99
CA LYS A 94 18.27 26.50 -8.93
C LYS A 94 16.92 26.96 -9.46
N THR A 95 16.91 28.08 -10.19
CA THR A 95 15.68 28.65 -10.74
C THR A 95 15.11 27.79 -11.88
N SER A 96 15.99 27.20 -12.70
CA SER A 96 15.58 26.35 -13.84
C SER A 96 14.98 25.02 -13.41
N LEU A 97 15.49 24.45 -12.31
CA LEU A 97 15.11 23.10 -11.81
C LEU A 97 14.10 23.14 -10.68
N ASP A 98 13.67 24.34 -10.25
CA ASP A 98 12.68 24.56 -9.16
C ASP A 98 13.14 23.95 -7.82
N PHE A 99 14.45 24.04 -7.53
CA PHE A 99 14.98 23.71 -6.22
C PHE A 99 14.93 24.91 -5.28
N ASP A 100 14.70 24.66 -3.99
CA ASP A 100 14.73 25.73 -2.98
C ASP A 100 16.15 26.27 -2.77
N GLU A 101 17.14 25.37 -2.78
CA GLU A 101 18.54 25.75 -2.70
C GLU A 101 19.44 24.69 -3.35
N ILE A 102 20.61 25.13 -3.84
CA ILE A 102 21.70 24.28 -4.34
C ILE A 102 22.98 24.68 -3.60
N TYR A 103 23.69 23.69 -3.11
CA TYR A 103 24.95 23.84 -2.38
C TYR A 103 26.04 23.05 -3.08
N LEU A 104 27.23 23.64 -3.21
CA LEU A 104 28.48 22.93 -3.46
C LEU A 104 29.25 22.79 -2.16
N LEU A 105 29.77 21.62 -1.89
CA LEU A 105 30.60 21.31 -0.73
C LEU A 105 32.05 21.14 -1.16
N ASP A 106 32.99 21.84 -0.53
CA ASP A 106 34.40 21.65 -0.76
C ASP A 106 35.02 20.58 0.14
N ASP A 107 36.29 20.27 -0.08
CA ASP A 107 37.08 19.29 0.67
C ASP A 107 37.40 19.72 2.11
N ASN A 108 37.18 21.00 2.44
CA ASN A 108 37.35 21.55 3.81
C ASN A 108 36.03 21.56 4.59
N GLY A 109 34.93 21.16 3.99
CA GLY A 109 33.61 21.19 4.60
C GLY A 109 32.90 22.54 4.50
N THR A 110 33.31 23.42 3.57
CA THR A 110 32.67 24.69 3.32
C THR A 110 31.59 24.53 2.26
N MET A 111 30.42 25.11 2.50
CA MET A 111 29.30 25.14 1.54
C MET A 111 29.22 26.50 0.84
N TYR A 112 29.05 26.42 -0.47
CA TYR A 112 28.81 27.56 -1.37
C TYR A 112 27.40 27.46 -1.93
N THR A 113 26.52 28.38 -1.55
CA THR A 113 25.10 28.31 -1.91
C THR A 113 24.79 29.09 -3.19
N ALA A 114 23.74 28.69 -3.89
CA ALA A 114 23.18 29.45 -5.00
C ALA A 114 22.67 30.84 -4.57
N SER A 115 22.34 31.02 -3.29
CA SER A 115 21.93 32.31 -2.71
C SER A 115 23.11 33.16 -2.23
N PHE A 116 24.35 32.90 -2.72
CA PHE A 116 25.56 33.67 -2.43
C PHE A 116 26.01 33.65 -0.95
N ILE A 117 25.67 32.60 -0.22
CA ILE A 117 26.13 32.39 1.16
C ILE A 117 27.31 31.40 1.11
N ILE A 118 28.35 31.69 1.88
CA ILE A 118 29.49 30.80 2.11
C ILE A 118 29.55 30.55 3.62
N SER A 119 29.52 29.27 4.01
CA SER A 119 29.52 28.86 5.42
C SER A 119 30.04 27.46 5.61
N ASP A 120 30.37 27.11 6.83
CA ASP A 120 30.66 25.71 7.18
C ASP A 120 29.42 24.84 6.98
N ALA A 121 29.60 23.63 6.48
CA ALA A 121 28.54 22.65 6.32
C ALA A 121 28.02 22.19 7.70
N ASP A 122 26.73 21.94 7.77
CA ASP A 122 26.15 21.30 8.94
C ASP A 122 26.70 19.87 9.11
N GLU A 123 26.98 19.45 10.35
CA GLU A 123 27.50 18.11 10.65
C GLU A 123 26.61 17.00 10.12
N GLU A 124 25.31 17.24 10.03
CA GLU A 124 24.32 16.32 9.46
C GLU A 124 24.61 16.03 7.98
N ILE A 125 24.91 17.05 7.18
CA ILE A 125 25.29 16.91 5.77
C ILE A 125 26.63 16.17 5.62
N LEU A 126 27.60 16.55 6.43
CA LEU A 126 28.92 15.90 6.42
C LEU A 126 28.81 14.42 6.79
N GLN A 127 27.93 14.09 7.74
CA GLN A 127 27.66 12.70 8.10
C GLN A 127 27.00 11.93 6.94
N CYS A 128 26.03 12.54 6.26
CA CYS A 128 25.42 11.90 5.09
C CYS A 128 26.45 11.56 4.01
N PHE A 129 27.41 12.44 3.73
CA PHE A 129 28.48 12.14 2.76
C PHE A 129 29.47 11.08 3.26
N ARG A 130 29.72 11.00 4.58
CA ARG A 130 30.56 9.93 5.14
C ARG A 130 29.91 8.57 5.03
N ASP A 131 28.59 8.50 5.30
CA ASP A 131 27.84 7.25 5.27
C ASP A 131 27.50 6.81 3.83
N HIS A 132 27.19 7.76 2.98
CA HIS A 132 26.78 7.55 1.59
C HIS A 132 27.53 8.46 0.62
N PRO A 133 28.81 8.19 0.34
CA PRO A 133 29.68 9.11 -0.40
C PRO A 133 29.27 9.34 -1.88
N LYS A 134 28.48 8.42 -2.45
CA LYS A 134 28.03 8.55 -3.83
C LYS A 134 26.72 9.32 -3.96
N ARG A 135 25.72 8.94 -3.18
CA ARG A 135 24.35 9.51 -3.25
C ARG A 135 23.66 9.33 -1.92
N PHE A 136 22.93 10.34 -1.48
CA PHE A 136 22.04 10.23 -0.33
C PHE A 136 20.77 11.05 -0.54
N ALA A 137 19.73 10.71 0.22
CA ALA A 137 18.54 11.50 0.40
C ALA A 137 18.21 11.52 1.90
N HIS A 138 18.01 12.71 2.45
CA HIS A 138 17.86 12.91 3.89
C HIS A 138 16.81 13.97 4.20
N ARG A 139 15.98 13.76 5.25
CA ARG A 139 15.04 14.76 5.73
C ARG A 139 15.72 15.64 6.79
N THR A 140 15.67 16.96 6.58
CA THR A 140 16.14 17.90 7.57
C THR A 140 15.14 18.00 8.72
N ASN A 141 15.64 17.98 9.95
CA ASN A 141 14.81 18.05 11.16
C ASN A 141 14.30 19.47 11.49
N GLY A 142 14.12 20.36 10.51
CA GLY A 142 13.56 21.69 10.71
C GLY A 142 14.32 22.55 11.73
N ARG A 143 15.43 22.06 12.28
CA ARG A 143 16.34 22.84 13.13
C ARG A 143 17.05 23.82 12.21
N ARG A 144 16.95 25.10 12.52
CA ARG A 144 17.65 26.17 11.86
C ARG A 144 19.04 25.72 11.41
N SER A 145 19.22 25.42 10.13
CA SER A 145 20.48 25.71 9.52
C SER A 145 20.71 27.20 9.80
N LYS A 146 21.86 27.58 10.32
CA LYS A 146 22.17 28.99 10.68
C LYS A 146 21.91 29.97 9.53
N HIS A 147 21.61 29.48 8.34
CA HIS A 147 21.60 30.20 7.08
C HIS A 147 20.31 30.06 6.26
N VAL A 148 19.31 29.26 6.69
CA VAL A 148 18.00 29.16 6.02
C VAL A 148 16.94 29.78 6.91
N GLU A 149 16.37 30.92 6.50
CA GLU A 149 15.32 31.62 7.24
C GLU A 149 13.99 30.86 7.34
N SER A 150 13.80 29.78 6.55
CA SER A 150 12.57 29.01 6.59
C SER A 150 12.70 27.84 7.56
N GLN A 151 11.86 27.83 8.60
CA GLN A 151 11.62 26.68 9.50
C GLN A 151 10.87 25.54 8.80
N ARG A 152 10.95 25.44 7.47
CA ARG A 152 10.19 24.46 6.70
C ARG A 152 10.95 23.15 6.63
N GLU A 153 10.23 22.08 6.85
CA GLU A 153 10.74 20.73 6.64
C GLU A 153 11.07 20.54 5.16
N ALA A 154 12.29 20.12 4.88
CA ALA A 154 12.79 19.92 3.52
C ALA A 154 13.48 18.57 3.37
N LEU A 155 13.54 18.07 2.15
CA LEU A 155 14.41 16.96 1.78
C LEU A 155 15.68 17.50 1.14
N MET A 156 16.80 16.92 1.53
CA MET A 156 18.10 17.13 0.92
C MET A 156 18.50 15.91 0.11
N PHE A 157 19.00 16.16 -1.08
CA PHE A 157 19.58 15.13 -1.95
C PHE A 157 21.03 15.50 -2.22
N GLY A 158 21.94 14.56 -2.00
CA GLY A 158 23.35 14.79 -2.22
C GLY A 158 23.96 13.79 -3.20
N ILE A 159 24.94 14.25 -3.99
CA ILE A 159 25.83 13.38 -4.76
C ILE A 159 27.29 13.79 -4.53
N GLY A 160 28.17 12.81 -4.45
CA GLY A 160 29.61 13.04 -4.47
C GLY A 160 30.09 13.50 -5.85
N ILE A 161 31.04 14.40 -5.87
CA ILE A 161 31.65 14.93 -7.09
C ILE A 161 33.12 14.51 -7.12
N ASP A 162 33.56 13.98 -8.25
CA ASP A 162 34.97 13.73 -8.53
C ASP A 162 35.52 14.84 -9.45
N ASP A 163 36.74 15.31 -9.17
CA ASP A 163 37.54 16.16 -10.07
C ASP A 163 36.89 17.49 -10.50
N LEU A 164 36.11 18.18 -9.64
CA LEU A 164 35.64 19.53 -9.93
C LEU A 164 36.48 20.55 -9.14
N GLN A 165 37.30 21.30 -9.85
CA GLN A 165 38.12 22.37 -9.28
C GLN A 165 37.86 23.70 -9.97
N ILE A 166 37.50 24.74 -9.20
CA ILE A 166 37.24 26.10 -9.69
C ILE A 166 37.88 27.07 -8.69
N ASP A 167 38.64 28.05 -9.19
CA ASP A 167 39.27 29.10 -8.37
C ASP A 167 40.19 28.55 -7.25
N GLY A 168 40.81 27.41 -7.48
CA GLY A 168 41.65 26.73 -6.51
C GLY A 168 40.86 25.98 -5.40
N VAL A 169 39.54 25.99 -5.46
CA VAL A 169 38.66 25.24 -4.55
C VAL A 169 38.32 23.89 -5.20
N THR A 170 38.50 22.81 -4.44
CA THR A 170 38.12 21.44 -4.87
C THR A 170 36.74 21.12 -4.29
N TYR A 171 35.75 20.94 -5.15
CA TYR A 171 34.39 20.57 -4.74
C TYR A 171 34.24 19.05 -4.74
N VAL A 172 33.75 18.52 -3.62
CA VAL A 172 33.60 17.08 -3.36
C VAL A 172 32.14 16.61 -3.35
N GLY A 173 31.19 17.55 -3.33
CA GLY A 173 29.78 17.20 -3.32
C GLY A 173 28.89 18.34 -3.78
N ILE A 174 27.70 17.99 -4.28
CA ILE A 174 26.59 18.91 -4.50
C ILE A 174 25.39 18.41 -3.71
N VAL A 175 24.66 19.33 -3.11
CA VAL A 175 23.42 19.07 -2.37
C VAL A 175 22.34 19.97 -2.93
N VAL A 176 21.14 19.42 -3.16
CA VAL A 176 19.95 20.20 -3.47
C VAL A 176 18.94 20.05 -2.36
N GLN A 177 18.19 21.09 -2.13
CA GLN A 177 17.11 21.12 -1.15
C GLN A 177 15.77 21.35 -1.85
N SER A 178 14.75 20.60 -1.47
CA SER A 178 13.37 20.74 -1.93
C SER A 178 12.40 20.70 -0.75
N GLU A 179 11.39 21.58 -0.74
CA GLU A 179 10.32 21.53 0.26
C GLU A 179 9.54 20.19 0.14
N ILE A 180 9.23 19.57 1.28
CA ILE A 180 8.45 18.31 1.31
C ILE A 180 7.11 18.47 0.60
N ASN A 181 6.47 19.62 0.68
CA ASN A 181 5.19 19.90 0.02
C ASN A 181 5.27 19.79 -1.51
N VAL A 182 6.40 20.22 -2.11
CA VAL A 182 6.63 20.11 -3.56
C VAL A 182 6.69 18.64 -3.96
N ILE A 183 7.42 17.85 -3.18
CA ILE A 183 7.56 16.40 -3.40
C ILE A 183 6.22 15.69 -3.25
N GLN A 184 5.47 16.00 -2.19
CA GLN A 184 4.13 15.44 -1.96
C GLN A 184 3.18 15.72 -3.14
N ASN A 185 3.21 16.95 -3.67
CA ASN A 185 2.39 17.34 -4.82
C ASN A 185 2.85 16.68 -6.12
N SER A 186 4.15 16.47 -6.30
CA SER A 186 4.72 15.83 -7.49
C SER A 186 4.41 14.34 -7.55
N LEU A 187 4.40 13.68 -6.40
CA LEU A 187 4.13 12.25 -6.30
C LEU A 187 2.64 11.90 -6.48
N LYS A 188 1.70 12.83 -6.21
CA LYS A 188 0.23 12.72 -6.38
C LYS A 188 -0.28 11.27 -6.38
N ILE A 189 0.12 10.50 -5.38
CA ILE A 189 -0.30 9.12 -5.23
C ILE A 189 -1.72 9.15 -4.68
N ASP A 190 -2.70 8.96 -5.55
CA ASP A 190 -4.13 8.86 -5.20
C ASP A 190 -4.54 7.39 -5.21
N SER A 191 -4.10 6.67 -4.19
CA SER A 191 -4.44 5.27 -4.04
C SER A 191 -5.84 5.13 -3.45
N TYR A 192 -6.70 4.36 -4.10
CA TYR A 192 -8.06 4.05 -3.65
C TYR A 192 -8.97 5.28 -3.45
N ASP A 193 -8.99 6.22 -4.41
CA ASP A 193 -9.82 7.42 -4.35
C ASP A 193 -9.61 8.24 -3.06
N GLY A 194 -8.34 8.35 -2.61
CA GLY A 194 -7.96 9.08 -1.40
C GLY A 194 -8.27 8.36 -0.08
N ARG A 195 -8.67 7.09 -0.13
CA ARG A 195 -8.95 6.27 1.08
C ARG A 195 -7.75 5.45 1.56
N GLY A 196 -6.66 5.42 0.79
CA GLY A 196 -5.39 4.83 1.16
C GLY A 196 -4.41 5.89 1.69
N TYR A 197 -3.56 5.52 2.62
CA TYR A 197 -2.50 6.37 3.16
C TYR A 197 -1.16 5.85 2.70
N SER A 198 -0.42 6.68 1.97
CA SER A 198 0.92 6.36 1.53
C SER A 198 1.93 7.27 2.22
N SER A 199 3.01 6.69 2.71
CA SER A 199 4.07 7.40 3.42
C SER A 199 5.42 6.78 3.05
N VAL A 200 6.48 7.56 3.25
CA VAL A 200 7.86 7.08 3.21
C VAL A 200 8.45 7.26 4.60
N ILE A 201 9.08 6.22 5.12
CA ILE A 201 9.78 6.25 6.41
C ILE A 201 11.23 5.80 6.25
N ASP A 202 12.07 6.11 7.23
CA ASP A 202 13.39 5.49 7.40
C ASP A 202 13.29 4.12 8.10
N TYR A 203 14.41 3.44 8.24
CA TYR A 203 14.48 2.14 8.93
C TYR A 203 14.26 2.23 10.44
N GLU A 204 14.39 3.43 11.03
CA GLU A 204 14.08 3.74 12.42
C GLU A 204 12.60 4.02 12.64
N GLY A 205 11.81 4.14 11.57
CA GLY A 205 10.37 4.39 11.59
C GLY A 205 9.99 5.87 11.63
N ASN A 206 10.91 6.78 11.35
CA ASN A 206 10.62 8.21 11.27
C ASN A 206 10.01 8.53 9.89
N TYR A 207 8.97 9.35 9.87
CA TYR A 207 8.34 9.76 8.62
C TYR A 207 9.23 10.73 7.84
N ILE A 208 9.57 10.35 6.59
CA ILE A 208 10.30 11.18 5.64
C ILE A 208 9.33 12.02 4.83
N VAL A 209 8.35 11.36 4.20
CA VAL A 209 7.30 12.01 3.41
C VAL A 209 5.96 11.39 3.79
N ASN A 210 4.98 12.24 4.06
CA ASN A 210 3.60 11.82 4.28
C ASN A 210 2.78 12.28 3.08
N ILE A 211 2.46 11.36 2.18
CA ILE A 211 1.89 11.70 0.86
C ILE A 211 0.43 12.11 0.99
N ASN A 212 -0.32 11.54 1.92
CA ASN A 212 -1.71 11.88 2.18
C ASN A 212 -1.90 12.46 3.58
N ARG A 213 -2.26 13.75 3.66
CA ARG A 213 -2.39 14.52 4.91
C ARG A 213 -3.56 14.12 5.83
N VAL A 214 -4.44 13.21 5.41
CA VAL A 214 -5.72 12.95 6.11
C VAL A 214 -5.60 11.87 7.19
N SER A 215 -4.44 11.24 7.33
CA SER A 215 -4.23 10.14 8.28
C SER A 215 -4.07 10.60 9.73
N SER A 216 -4.73 9.91 10.64
CA SER A 216 -4.40 9.91 12.07
C SER A 216 -2.99 9.32 12.33
N MET A 217 -2.52 8.40 11.48
CA MET A 217 -1.13 7.97 11.39
C MET A 217 -0.29 9.10 10.82
N GLY A 218 0.69 9.60 11.54
CA GLY A 218 1.62 10.64 11.07
C GLY A 218 1.36 12.04 11.62
N LYS A 219 0.41 12.22 12.54
CA LYS A 219 0.24 13.52 13.18
C LYS A 219 1.38 13.91 14.14
N GLN A 220 2.00 12.94 14.78
CA GLN A 220 3.23 13.08 15.59
C GLN A 220 3.63 11.68 16.07
N GLY A 221 4.83 11.23 15.80
CA GLY A 221 5.33 9.96 16.33
C GLY A 221 6.13 9.14 15.34
N ASN A 222 6.62 8.05 15.82
CA ASN A 222 7.34 7.06 15.05
C ASN A 222 6.36 5.99 14.55
N PHE A 223 6.55 5.48 13.34
CA PHE A 223 5.71 4.44 12.76
C PHE A 223 5.62 3.17 13.63
N PHE A 224 6.75 2.75 14.21
CA PHE A 224 6.77 1.56 15.07
C PHE A 224 6.06 1.78 16.40
N GLU A 225 6.08 3.00 16.94
CA GLU A 225 5.31 3.35 18.13
C GLU A 225 3.81 3.24 17.83
N GLN A 226 3.37 3.80 16.72
CA GLN A 226 1.96 3.72 16.30
C GLN A 226 1.51 2.27 16.04
N LEU A 227 2.39 1.45 15.45
CA LEU A 227 2.10 0.05 15.21
C LEU A 227 2.04 -0.75 16.53
N SER A 228 2.80 -0.34 17.56
CA SER A 228 2.81 -0.99 18.89
C SER A 228 1.53 -0.76 19.68
N ASP A 229 0.81 0.32 19.38
CA ASP A 229 -0.48 0.64 20.02
C ASP A 229 -1.63 -0.25 19.49
N GLY A 230 -1.41 -0.94 18.36
CA GLY A 230 -2.38 -1.83 17.74
C GLY A 230 -2.12 -3.31 18.00
N VAL A 231 -2.95 -4.16 17.39
CA VAL A 231 -2.81 -5.63 17.44
C VAL A 231 -2.47 -6.14 16.03
N ILE A 232 -1.28 -6.70 15.87
CA ILE A 232 -0.82 -7.24 14.59
C ILE A 232 -1.40 -8.65 14.40
N ALA A 233 -1.96 -8.92 13.23
CA ALA A 233 -2.55 -10.21 12.90
C ALA A 233 -1.53 -11.35 12.99
N GLY A 234 -1.98 -12.52 13.46
CA GLY A 234 -1.13 -13.71 13.62
C GLY A 234 -0.26 -13.69 14.88
N GLY A 235 -0.53 -12.79 15.84
CA GLY A 235 0.21 -12.70 17.10
C GLY A 235 1.66 -12.20 16.94
N ARG A 236 1.94 -11.51 15.85
CA ARG A 236 3.27 -10.90 15.59
C ARG A 236 3.46 -9.68 16.47
N THR A 237 4.73 -9.43 16.80
CA THR A 237 5.18 -8.24 17.53
C THR A 237 5.77 -7.20 16.57
N VAL A 238 5.97 -5.97 17.04
CA VAL A 238 6.70 -4.94 16.29
C VAL A 238 8.14 -5.38 15.97
N ASP A 239 8.76 -6.15 16.85
CA ASP A 239 10.11 -6.67 16.62
C ASP A 239 10.14 -7.71 15.48
N ASP A 240 9.08 -8.51 15.33
CA ASP A 240 8.92 -9.38 14.15
C ASP A 240 8.80 -8.58 12.85
N VAL A 241 8.10 -7.44 12.89
CA VAL A 241 7.98 -6.51 11.74
C VAL A 241 9.34 -5.90 11.40
N LYS A 242 10.10 -5.42 12.39
CA LYS A 242 11.47 -4.90 12.19
C LYS A 242 12.39 -5.97 11.60
N ALA A 243 12.27 -7.22 12.05
CA ALA A 243 13.03 -8.33 11.50
C ALA A 243 12.70 -8.62 10.03
N LEU A 244 11.41 -8.47 9.60
CA LEU A 244 11.01 -8.58 8.20
C LEU A 244 11.60 -7.44 7.36
N ILE A 245 11.56 -6.22 7.85
CA ILE A 245 12.12 -5.03 7.20
C ILE A 245 13.63 -5.20 6.98
N THR A 246 14.36 -5.71 7.97
CA THR A 246 15.81 -5.94 7.88
C THR A 246 16.18 -6.92 6.77
N ARG A 247 15.28 -7.83 6.37
CA ARG A 247 15.51 -8.76 5.25
C ARG A 247 15.38 -8.09 3.88
N LYS A 248 14.96 -6.84 3.83
CA LYS A 248 14.69 -6.08 2.60
C LYS A 248 13.66 -6.75 1.67
N ASP A 249 12.79 -7.59 2.21
CA ASP A 249 11.67 -8.17 1.49
C ASP A 249 10.41 -7.34 1.75
N GLY A 250 9.71 -6.96 0.69
CA GLY A 250 8.40 -6.31 0.81
C GLY A 250 7.37 -7.29 1.37
N PHE A 251 6.52 -6.85 2.28
CA PHE A 251 5.47 -7.69 2.88
C PHE A 251 4.16 -6.94 3.03
N THR A 252 3.08 -7.71 3.14
CA THR A 252 1.74 -7.21 3.45
C THR A 252 1.21 -7.93 4.68
N MET A 253 0.60 -7.19 5.60
CA MET A 253 0.01 -7.72 6.81
C MET A 253 -1.25 -6.96 7.20
N SER A 254 -2.11 -7.60 7.99
CA SER A 254 -3.25 -6.94 8.62
C SER A 254 -2.92 -6.60 10.07
N TYR A 255 -3.48 -5.50 10.56
CA TYR A 255 -3.43 -5.12 11.96
C TYR A 255 -4.71 -4.40 12.35
N GLU A 256 -4.97 -4.31 13.64
CA GLU A 256 -6.11 -3.61 14.22
C GLU A 256 -5.59 -2.42 15.03
N THR A 257 -6.11 -1.23 14.78
CA THR A 257 -5.73 -0.04 15.53
C THR A 257 -6.26 -0.09 16.97
N GLN A 258 -5.78 0.79 17.84
CA GLN A 258 -6.28 0.94 19.20
C GLN A 258 -7.80 1.25 19.24
N GLU A 259 -8.33 1.89 18.19
CA GLU A 259 -9.74 2.23 18.03
C GLU A 259 -10.59 1.05 17.53
N GLY A 260 -9.96 -0.09 17.20
CA GLY A 260 -10.62 -1.30 16.71
C GLY A 260 -10.79 -1.34 15.18
N ASP A 261 -10.18 -0.43 14.45
CA ASP A 261 -10.24 -0.41 13.00
C ASP A 261 -9.29 -1.46 12.39
N SER A 262 -9.84 -2.36 11.60
CA SER A 262 -9.04 -3.31 10.83
C SER A 262 -8.38 -2.59 9.65
N ARG A 263 -7.07 -2.78 9.51
CA ARG A 263 -6.25 -2.15 8.46
C ARG A 263 -5.33 -3.17 7.80
N ILE A 264 -4.97 -2.88 6.55
CA ILE A 264 -3.99 -3.66 5.80
C ILE A 264 -2.81 -2.75 5.48
N LEU A 265 -1.63 -3.21 5.86
CA LEU A 265 -0.38 -2.52 5.72
C LEU A 265 0.51 -3.25 4.71
N THR A 266 1.03 -2.52 3.73
CA THR A 266 2.09 -3.01 2.83
C THR A 266 3.33 -2.17 3.05
N VAL A 267 4.46 -2.83 3.21
CA VAL A 267 5.78 -2.21 3.37
C VAL A 267 6.67 -2.68 2.22
N ILE A 268 7.29 -1.74 1.50
CA ILE A 268 8.19 -2.03 0.38
C ILE A 268 9.50 -1.25 0.59
N PRO A 269 10.64 -1.91 0.71
CA PRO A 269 11.95 -1.24 0.72
C PRO A 269 12.20 -0.54 -0.61
N LEU A 270 12.77 0.66 -0.57
CA LEU A 270 13.17 1.41 -1.76
C LEU A 270 14.66 1.11 -2.05
N ASP A 271 14.95 0.73 -3.31
CA ASP A 271 16.32 0.36 -3.70
C ASP A 271 17.25 1.57 -3.84
N LYS A 272 16.68 2.77 -3.99
CA LYS A 272 17.42 4.00 -4.29
C LYS A 272 17.80 4.82 -3.07
N ALA A 273 17.16 4.58 -1.95
CA ALA A 273 17.44 5.25 -0.68
C ALA A 273 17.25 4.25 0.46
N ASP A 274 17.83 4.52 1.63
CA ASP A 274 17.58 3.71 2.84
C ASP A 274 16.21 4.07 3.43
N TRP A 275 15.17 3.91 2.63
CA TRP A 275 13.80 4.25 2.96
C TRP A 275 12.85 3.09 2.69
N LEU A 276 11.69 3.16 3.33
CA LEU A 276 10.60 2.21 3.18
C LEU A 276 9.37 2.96 2.70
N PHE A 277 8.76 2.48 1.62
CA PHE A 277 7.43 2.91 1.23
C PHE A 277 6.40 2.13 2.03
N ILE A 278 5.43 2.83 2.60
CA ILE A 278 4.32 2.27 3.35
C ILE A 278 3.02 2.67 2.68
N MET A 279 2.15 1.68 2.46
CA MET A 279 0.76 1.89 2.13
C MET A 279 -0.11 1.27 3.21
N ASP A 280 -0.98 2.08 3.80
CA ASP A 280 -1.92 1.68 4.84
C ASP A 280 -3.35 1.95 4.36
N LEU A 281 -4.19 0.91 4.36
CA LEU A 281 -5.55 0.96 3.86
C LEU A 281 -6.54 0.45 4.90
N SER A 282 -7.65 1.17 5.08
CA SER A 282 -8.74 0.70 5.94
C SER A 282 -9.36 -0.58 5.39
N GLY A 283 -9.53 -1.58 6.24
CA GLY A 283 -10.23 -2.81 5.90
C GLY A 283 -11.68 -2.60 5.47
N GLU A 284 -12.28 -1.46 5.82
CA GLU A 284 -13.64 -1.11 5.38
C GLU A 284 -13.72 -0.90 3.86
N VAL A 285 -12.68 -0.35 3.25
CA VAL A 285 -12.62 -0.19 1.78
C VAL A 285 -12.78 -1.54 1.07
N PHE A 286 -12.14 -2.57 1.60
CA PHE A 286 -12.28 -3.93 1.06
C PHE A 286 -13.63 -4.55 1.40
N LYS A 287 -14.18 -4.26 2.59
CA LYS A 287 -15.51 -4.75 2.97
C LYS A 287 -16.61 -4.20 2.08
N GLU A 288 -16.58 -2.93 1.72
CA GLU A 288 -17.59 -2.33 0.83
C GLU A 288 -17.63 -3.03 -0.52
N GLN A 289 -16.49 -3.19 -1.21
CA GLN A 289 -16.40 -3.92 -2.47
C GLN A 289 -16.81 -5.38 -2.34
N SER A 290 -16.41 -6.03 -1.24
CA SER A 290 -16.73 -7.43 -0.97
C SER A 290 -18.19 -7.64 -0.64
N GLN A 291 -18.82 -6.73 0.13
CA GLN A 291 -20.21 -6.84 0.55
C GLN A 291 -21.18 -6.85 -0.64
N GLU A 292 -20.92 -6.05 -1.67
CA GLU A 292 -21.76 -6.03 -2.87
C GLU A 292 -21.73 -7.37 -3.60
N LEU A 293 -20.55 -7.96 -3.79
CA LEU A 293 -20.38 -9.28 -4.41
C LEU A 293 -20.99 -10.41 -3.55
N ILE A 294 -20.78 -10.37 -2.24
CA ILE A 294 -21.32 -11.35 -1.29
C ILE A 294 -22.84 -11.25 -1.25
N MET A 295 -23.40 -10.04 -1.26
CA MET A 295 -24.84 -9.82 -1.29
C MET A 295 -25.46 -10.39 -2.58
N MET A 296 -24.88 -10.11 -3.76
CA MET A 296 -25.32 -10.69 -5.02
C MET A 296 -25.26 -12.23 -4.99
N ALA A 297 -24.16 -12.80 -4.51
CA ALA A 297 -24.02 -14.24 -4.37
C ALA A 297 -25.05 -14.85 -3.43
N THR A 298 -25.34 -14.19 -2.31
CA THR A 298 -26.33 -14.62 -1.33
C THR A 298 -27.75 -14.58 -1.90
N VAL A 299 -28.10 -13.52 -2.64
CA VAL A 299 -29.38 -13.40 -3.35
C VAL A 299 -29.54 -14.50 -4.40
N MET A 300 -28.50 -14.75 -5.22
CA MET A 300 -28.51 -15.83 -6.21
C MET A 300 -28.67 -17.19 -5.54
N ALA A 301 -27.97 -17.46 -4.47
CA ALA A 301 -28.12 -18.69 -3.68
C ALA A 301 -29.53 -18.84 -3.12
N GLY A 302 -30.15 -17.77 -2.65
CA GLY A 302 -31.55 -17.73 -2.20
C GLY A 302 -32.53 -18.09 -3.33
N ILE A 303 -32.36 -17.53 -4.52
CA ILE A 303 -33.18 -17.87 -5.70
C ILE A 303 -33.05 -19.34 -6.05
N VAL A 304 -31.83 -19.88 -6.10
CA VAL A 304 -31.59 -21.30 -6.37
C VAL A 304 -32.29 -22.18 -5.35
N ALA A 305 -32.22 -21.84 -4.06
CA ALA A 305 -32.89 -22.58 -2.99
C ALA A 305 -34.43 -22.55 -3.17
N VAL A 306 -35.02 -21.41 -3.51
CA VAL A 306 -36.46 -21.29 -3.75
C VAL A 306 -36.90 -22.16 -4.94
N ILE A 307 -36.17 -22.12 -6.07
CA ILE A 307 -36.44 -22.97 -7.23
C ILE A 307 -36.34 -24.45 -6.84
N PHE A 308 -35.32 -24.84 -6.12
CA PHE A 308 -35.15 -26.21 -5.63
C PHE A 308 -36.35 -26.66 -4.80
N PHE A 309 -36.80 -25.87 -3.84
CA PHE A 309 -37.98 -26.19 -3.02
C PHE A 309 -39.27 -26.30 -3.85
N ALA A 310 -39.45 -25.41 -4.83
CA ALA A 310 -40.59 -25.47 -5.73
C ALA A 310 -40.60 -26.77 -6.56
N LEU A 311 -39.46 -27.17 -7.11
CA LEU A 311 -39.29 -28.41 -7.83
C LEU A 311 -39.57 -29.66 -6.97
N VAL A 312 -39.00 -29.68 -5.76
CA VAL A 312 -39.24 -30.77 -4.79
C VAL A 312 -40.72 -30.87 -4.44
N ARG A 313 -41.41 -29.74 -4.22
CA ARG A 313 -42.85 -29.71 -3.96
C ARG A 313 -43.67 -30.21 -5.14
N LEU A 314 -43.28 -29.88 -6.35
CA LEU A 314 -43.93 -30.31 -7.59
C LEU A 314 -43.80 -31.84 -7.78
N ILE A 315 -42.60 -32.37 -7.61
CA ILE A 315 -42.31 -33.82 -7.68
C ILE A 315 -43.11 -34.56 -6.59
N TYR A 316 -43.17 -34.01 -5.38
CA TYR A 316 -43.94 -34.58 -4.28
C TYR A 316 -45.45 -34.65 -4.60
N ARG A 317 -46.02 -33.54 -5.13
CA ARG A 317 -47.43 -33.52 -5.58
C ARG A 317 -47.71 -34.55 -6.66
N GLN A 318 -46.86 -34.65 -7.68
CA GLN A 318 -47.02 -35.64 -8.77
C GLN A 318 -46.93 -37.06 -8.25
N SER A 319 -46.00 -37.35 -7.33
CA SER A 319 -45.87 -38.68 -6.72
C SER A 319 -47.10 -39.08 -5.92
N ILE A 320 -47.73 -38.15 -5.19
CA ILE A 320 -48.99 -38.43 -4.47
C ILE A 320 -50.15 -38.65 -5.45
N ALA A 321 -50.28 -37.87 -6.49
CA ALA A 321 -51.31 -38.00 -7.50
C ALA A 321 -51.21 -39.36 -8.20
N ALA A 322 -50.01 -39.78 -8.59
CA ALA A 322 -49.75 -41.09 -9.22
C ALA A 322 -50.06 -42.27 -8.25
N ILE A 323 -49.81 -42.15 -6.96
CA ILE A 323 -50.16 -43.17 -5.96
C ILE A 323 -51.70 -43.26 -5.82
N ARG A 324 -52.44 -42.12 -5.77
CA ARG A 324 -53.90 -42.11 -5.70
C ARG A 324 -54.52 -42.71 -6.93
N SER A 325 -54.10 -42.37 -8.13
CA SER A 325 -54.56 -42.93 -9.41
C SER A 325 -54.36 -44.44 -9.47
N LYS A 326 -53.20 -44.95 -9.02
CA LYS A 326 -52.97 -46.40 -8.97
C LYS A 326 -53.88 -47.10 -7.97
N ALA A 327 -54.14 -46.51 -6.80
CA ALA A 327 -55.05 -47.06 -5.80
C ALA A 327 -56.49 -47.11 -6.32
N GLU A 328 -56.95 -46.11 -7.03
CA GLU A 328 -58.30 -46.02 -7.64
C GLU A 328 -58.47 -47.09 -8.74
N ILE A 329 -57.43 -47.27 -9.62
CA ILE A 329 -57.45 -48.28 -10.68
C ILE A 329 -57.50 -49.69 -10.06
N GLN A 330 -56.75 -49.96 -8.97
CA GLN A 330 -56.73 -51.23 -8.30
C GLN A 330 -58.05 -51.52 -7.61
N ALA A 331 -58.65 -50.55 -6.90
CA ALA A 331 -59.94 -50.70 -6.30
C ALA A 331 -61.07 -50.96 -7.30
N LYS A 332 -61.03 -50.30 -8.51
CA LYS A 332 -61.92 -50.57 -9.63
C LYS A 332 -61.73 -51.98 -10.21
N SER A 333 -60.48 -52.46 -10.32
CA SER A 333 -60.16 -53.82 -10.81
C SER A 333 -60.69 -54.89 -9.86
N ASP A 334 -60.47 -54.69 -8.55
CA ASP A 334 -60.93 -55.64 -7.53
C ASP A 334 -62.47 -55.68 -7.41
N PHE A 335 -63.14 -54.56 -7.68
CA PHE A 335 -64.63 -54.47 -7.72
C PHE A 335 -65.23 -55.17 -8.97
N LEU A 336 -64.53 -55.22 -10.10
CA LEU A 336 -64.97 -55.84 -11.33
C LEU A 336 -64.64 -57.33 -11.39
N SER A 337 -63.83 -57.88 -10.49
CA SER A 337 -63.39 -59.26 -10.43
C SER A 337 -64.07 -60.08 -9.32
N GLY A 338 -64.92 -59.49 -8.50
CA GLY A 338 -65.79 -60.12 -7.49
C GLY A 338 -67.23 -60.16 -7.86
#